data_3ec72d082f4477d43167b5e535818dd6
#
_entry.id   3ec72d082f4477d43167b5e535818dd6
#
_cell.length_a   1.000
_cell.length_b   1.000
_cell.length_c   1.000
_cell.angle_alpha   90.00
_cell.angle_beta   90.00
_cell.angle_gamma   90.00
#
_symmetry.space_group_name_H-M   'P 1'
#
loop_
_entity.id
_entity.type
_entity.pdbx_description
1 polymer ?
#
loop_
_entity_poly.entity_id
_entity_poly.type
_entity_poly.pdbx_seq_one_letter_code
_entity_poly.pdbx_strand_id
1 'polypeptide(L)'
;VCKLKVVDICSSCGPGSSDTAARKLAAQVRLLGAPCPILACAQQRQVNYCPRDCRSFPCENFSGGPYPYSQGYLAMQQRRRRHKPPGRTPSGTVLTVPAEYWEELKKRDIDELCRLSMASLKPPRGLLLPVFNRTILADLETGALQEQIAGRWQAVDYPLLELVVQVYLLNAAEAPLTGERVSVHDLRDAHFFQGPHALKTAPLLEIFGRNPDGFTAAATSLGGVKLEQADVAFMLLPLPKIPVVYLLWQGDEEFEADMTVLFDRSIECHLSADAIWGVVQLVSDMLLMSH
;
A
#
# COMPACT_ATOMS: atom_id res chain seq x y z
N VAL A 1 -14.58 27.91 -20.09
CA VAL A 1 -14.89 27.53 -18.72
C VAL A 1 -14.32 26.15 -18.51
N CYS A 2 -13.11 26.05 -17.98
CA CYS A 2 -12.53 24.77 -17.58
C CYS A 2 -13.29 24.22 -16.39
N LYS A 3 -14.24 23.31 -16.60
CA LYS A 3 -14.79 22.48 -15.52
C LYS A 3 -13.69 21.48 -15.12
N LEU A 4 -12.96 21.83 -14.10
CA LEU A 4 -11.88 21.01 -13.54
C LEU A 4 -12.45 19.74 -12.92
N LYS A 5 -12.14 18.59 -13.51
CA LYS A 5 -12.22 17.33 -12.79
C LYS A 5 -11.14 17.31 -11.71
N VAL A 6 -11.54 16.96 -10.53
CA VAL A 6 -10.87 17.14 -9.23
C VAL A 6 -9.51 16.40 -9.05
N VAL A 7 -8.97 15.71 -10.04
CA VAL A 7 -7.82 14.84 -9.84
C VAL A 7 -6.49 15.49 -10.22
N ASP A 8 -6.48 16.37 -11.23
CA ASP A 8 -5.25 17.06 -11.62
C ASP A 8 -5.56 18.50 -12.02
N ILE A 9 -4.93 19.45 -11.36
CA ILE A 9 -4.99 20.85 -11.80
C ILE A 9 -4.43 20.86 -13.23
N CYS A 10 -5.29 21.16 -14.19
CA CYS A 10 -4.96 21.22 -15.60
C CYS A 10 -4.64 19.88 -16.29
N SER A 11 -5.12 18.74 -15.80
CA SER A 11 -4.97 17.45 -16.50
C SER A 11 -5.45 17.50 -17.95
N SER A 12 -6.50 18.29 -18.23
CA SER A 12 -7.00 18.55 -19.60
C SER A 12 -6.05 19.34 -20.47
N CYS A 13 -5.04 20.02 -19.89
CA CYS A 13 -4.04 20.78 -20.62
C CYS A 13 -2.81 19.95 -20.96
N GLY A 14 -2.68 18.75 -20.38
CA GLY A 14 -1.48 17.94 -20.47
C GLY A 14 -0.32 18.45 -19.59
N PRO A 15 0.82 17.75 -19.58
CA PRO A 15 2.02 18.21 -18.88
C PRO A 15 2.45 19.60 -19.36
N GLY A 16 2.83 20.49 -18.43
CA GLY A 16 3.17 21.89 -18.76
C GLY A 16 4.29 22.05 -19.77
N SER A 17 5.23 21.10 -19.82
CA SER A 17 6.33 21.07 -20.83
C SER A 17 5.92 20.47 -22.19
N SER A 18 4.67 20.01 -22.35
CA SER A 18 4.23 19.30 -23.56
C SER A 18 3.80 20.24 -24.69
N ASP A 19 3.89 19.77 -25.95
CA ASP A 19 3.37 20.46 -27.12
C ASP A 19 1.84 20.68 -27.04
N THR A 20 1.14 19.80 -26.34
CA THR A 20 -0.30 19.97 -26.10
C THR A 20 -0.56 21.18 -25.22
N ALA A 21 0.24 21.40 -24.18
CA ALA A 21 0.13 22.58 -23.33
C ALA A 21 0.47 23.87 -24.13
N ALA A 22 1.50 23.84 -24.96
CA ALA A 22 1.88 24.96 -25.84
C ALA A 22 0.75 25.33 -26.79
N ARG A 23 0.16 24.36 -27.49
CA ARG A 23 -0.99 24.57 -28.38
C ARG A 23 -2.22 25.14 -27.67
N LYS A 24 -2.52 24.66 -26.46
CA LYS A 24 -3.62 25.18 -25.66
C LYS A 24 -3.37 26.59 -25.17
N LEU A 25 -2.14 26.91 -24.78
CA LEU A 25 -1.76 28.26 -24.41
C LEU A 25 -1.98 29.24 -25.56
N ALA A 26 -1.52 28.90 -26.76
CA ALA A 26 -1.72 29.68 -27.97
C ALA A 26 -3.22 29.85 -28.30
N ALA A 27 -4.02 28.80 -28.14
CA ALA A 27 -5.47 28.86 -28.33
C ALA A 27 -6.15 29.77 -27.31
N GLN A 28 -5.71 29.75 -26.05
CA GLN A 28 -6.24 30.64 -24.99
C GLN A 28 -5.97 32.11 -25.31
N VAL A 29 -4.75 32.45 -25.71
CA VAL A 29 -4.43 33.82 -26.14
C VAL A 29 -5.31 34.26 -27.29
N ARG A 30 -5.49 33.41 -28.31
CA ARG A 30 -6.32 33.73 -29.50
C ARG A 30 -7.81 33.90 -29.17
N LEU A 31 -8.37 33.07 -28.28
CA LEU A 31 -9.80 33.01 -28.01
C LEU A 31 -10.24 33.89 -26.84
N LEU A 32 -9.38 34.09 -25.86
CA LEU A 32 -9.70 34.76 -24.59
C LEU A 32 -8.89 36.05 -24.40
N GLY A 33 -8.01 36.39 -25.33
CA GLY A 33 -7.14 37.58 -25.26
C GLY A 33 -6.01 37.51 -24.24
N ALA A 34 -5.97 36.46 -23.40
CA ALA A 34 -4.93 36.27 -22.39
C ALA A 34 -4.69 34.79 -22.12
N PRO A 35 -3.46 34.41 -21.78
CA PRO A 35 -3.12 33.04 -21.40
C PRO A 35 -3.57 32.74 -19.97
N CYS A 36 -3.85 31.46 -19.68
CA CYS A 36 -4.01 31.01 -18.29
C CYS A 36 -2.64 31.20 -17.57
N PRO A 37 -2.58 31.99 -16.46
CA PRO A 37 -1.33 32.28 -15.79
C PRO A 37 -0.65 31.05 -15.20
N ILE A 38 -1.44 30.05 -14.79
CA ILE A 38 -0.91 28.76 -14.29
C ILE A 38 -0.21 27.99 -15.40
N LEU A 39 -0.87 27.86 -16.58
CA LEU A 39 -0.33 27.12 -17.70
C LEU A 39 0.89 27.83 -18.30
N ALA A 40 0.83 29.16 -18.42
CA ALA A 40 1.95 29.99 -18.90
C ALA A 40 3.18 29.82 -17.99
N CYS A 41 3.01 29.92 -16.67
CA CYS A 41 4.08 29.71 -15.72
C CYS A 41 4.62 28.28 -15.76
N ALA A 42 3.74 27.26 -15.85
CA ALA A 42 4.17 25.87 -15.94
C ALA A 42 5.03 25.60 -17.18
N GLN A 43 4.61 26.15 -18.33
CA GLN A 43 5.36 26.03 -19.58
C GLN A 43 6.70 26.76 -19.52
N GLN A 44 6.73 28.00 -19.04
CA GLN A 44 7.96 28.78 -18.90
C GLN A 44 8.98 28.11 -17.97
N ARG A 45 8.53 27.51 -16.88
CA ARG A 45 9.37 26.83 -15.89
C ARG A 45 9.60 25.35 -16.20
N GLN A 46 9.10 24.83 -17.31
CA GLN A 46 9.17 23.41 -17.70
C GLN A 46 8.64 22.47 -16.60
N VAL A 47 7.57 22.89 -15.93
CA VAL A 47 6.91 22.13 -14.86
C VAL A 47 5.73 21.35 -15.44
N ASN A 48 5.73 20.04 -15.32
CA ASN A 48 4.64 19.22 -15.84
C ASN A 48 3.35 19.40 -15.05
N TYR A 49 3.42 19.25 -13.72
CA TYR A 49 2.26 19.38 -12.83
C TYR A 49 2.64 20.21 -11.60
N CYS A 50 2.07 21.43 -11.49
CA CYS A 50 2.39 22.33 -10.39
C CYS A 50 2.25 21.70 -8.99
N PRO A 51 1.16 20.96 -8.67
CA PRO A 51 1.03 20.35 -7.36
C PRO A 51 2.10 19.31 -7.04
N ARG A 52 2.65 18.64 -8.06
CA ARG A 52 3.67 17.60 -7.92
C ARG A 52 5.09 18.16 -8.01
N ASP A 53 5.36 18.97 -9.03
CA ASP A 53 6.72 19.26 -9.49
C ASP A 53 7.20 20.68 -9.12
N CYS A 54 6.31 21.63 -8.83
CA CYS A 54 6.68 23.01 -8.55
C CYS A 54 6.96 23.25 -7.05
N ARG A 55 8.17 23.66 -6.70
CA ARG A 55 8.56 23.97 -5.31
C ARG A 55 7.77 25.12 -4.70
N SER A 56 7.29 26.05 -5.52
CA SER A 56 6.52 27.23 -5.07
C SER A 56 5.02 27.01 -5.05
N PHE A 57 4.53 25.76 -5.19
CA PHE A 57 3.10 25.49 -5.11
C PHE A 57 2.59 25.46 -3.66
N PRO A 58 1.40 26.04 -3.37
CA PRO A 58 0.61 26.94 -4.22
C PRO A 58 1.22 28.33 -4.27
N CYS A 59 1.19 28.96 -5.43
CA CYS A 59 1.66 30.33 -5.64
C CYS A 59 0.50 31.26 -6.00
N GLU A 60 0.79 32.57 -6.14
CA GLU A 60 -0.19 33.60 -6.44
C GLU A 60 -1.08 33.28 -7.66
N ASN A 61 -0.56 32.58 -8.68
CA ASN A 61 -1.34 32.19 -9.84
C ASN A 61 -2.56 31.32 -9.48
N PHE A 62 -2.53 30.64 -8.33
CA PHE A 62 -3.65 29.82 -7.84
C PHE A 62 -4.62 30.58 -6.94
N SER A 63 -4.16 31.64 -6.28
CA SER A 63 -5.00 32.42 -5.33
C SER A 63 -5.47 33.75 -5.89
N GLY A 64 -4.68 34.39 -6.74
CA GLY A 64 -4.94 35.74 -7.26
C GLY A 64 -5.26 35.81 -8.76
N GLY A 65 -5.32 34.69 -9.46
CA GLY A 65 -5.62 34.66 -10.90
C GLY A 65 -7.11 34.89 -11.22
N PRO A 66 -7.49 34.97 -12.50
CA PRO A 66 -8.86 35.23 -12.91
C PRO A 66 -9.86 34.15 -12.47
N TYR A 67 -9.37 32.99 -12.06
CA TYR A 67 -10.15 31.87 -11.50
C TYR A 67 -9.46 31.34 -10.23
N PRO A 68 -9.53 32.07 -9.11
CA PRO A 68 -8.83 31.68 -7.90
C PRO A 68 -9.37 30.36 -7.32
N TYR A 69 -8.47 29.51 -6.90
CA TYR A 69 -8.80 28.27 -6.20
C TYR A 69 -9.09 28.56 -4.72
N SER A 70 -10.05 27.86 -4.15
CA SER A 70 -10.32 28.01 -2.72
C SER A 70 -9.12 27.57 -1.89
N GLN A 71 -8.90 28.23 -0.75
CA GLN A 71 -7.82 27.88 0.17
C GLN A 71 -7.92 26.43 0.66
N GLY A 72 -9.14 25.94 0.90
CA GLY A 72 -9.40 24.53 1.26
C GLY A 72 -8.92 23.55 0.21
N TYR A 73 -9.18 23.85 -1.07
CA TYR A 73 -8.68 23.02 -2.17
C TYR A 73 -7.16 23.04 -2.27
N LEU A 74 -6.52 24.20 -2.16
CA LEU A 74 -5.07 24.33 -2.22
C LEU A 74 -4.40 23.60 -1.03
N ALA A 75 -4.97 23.73 0.16
CA ALA A 75 -4.50 23.01 1.35
C ALA A 75 -4.63 21.48 1.19
N MET A 76 -5.72 21.01 0.59
CA MET A 76 -5.88 19.59 0.24
C MET A 76 -4.80 19.12 -0.74
N GLN A 77 -4.50 19.90 -1.77
CA GLN A 77 -3.45 19.57 -2.74
C GLN A 77 -2.05 19.61 -2.10
N GLN A 78 -1.79 20.51 -1.18
CA GLN A 78 -0.54 20.54 -0.41
C GLN A 78 -0.41 19.31 0.50
N ARG A 79 -1.49 18.87 1.14
CA ARG A 79 -1.49 17.61 1.90
C ARG A 79 -1.16 16.42 1.00
N ARG A 80 -1.84 16.30 -0.17
CA ARG A 80 -1.55 15.25 -1.16
C ARG A 80 -0.11 15.25 -1.64
N ARG A 81 0.52 16.41 -1.76
CA ARG A 81 1.93 16.53 -2.14
C ARG A 81 2.90 15.99 -1.10
N ARG A 82 2.53 16.08 0.18
CA ARG A 82 3.33 15.54 1.30
C ARG A 82 3.26 14.02 1.36
N HIS A 83 2.23 13.43 0.74
CA HIS A 83 2.17 11.98 0.62
C HIS A 83 3.22 11.48 -0.37
N LYS A 84 3.86 10.38 -0.01
CA LYS A 84 4.71 9.63 -0.93
C LYS A 84 3.93 9.39 -2.24
N PRO A 85 4.54 9.56 -3.42
CA PRO A 85 3.82 9.26 -4.66
C PRO A 85 3.28 7.83 -4.59
N PRO A 86 2.11 7.56 -5.19
CA PRO A 86 1.54 6.23 -5.16
C PRO A 86 2.55 5.24 -5.74
N GLY A 87 2.94 4.25 -4.94
CA GLY A 87 3.76 3.14 -5.39
C GLY A 87 2.90 2.12 -6.13
N ARG A 88 3.53 1.25 -6.91
CA ARG A 88 2.88 0.09 -7.51
C ARG A 88 3.30 -1.15 -6.74
N THR A 89 2.34 -1.99 -6.42
CA THR A 89 2.63 -3.35 -5.95
C THR A 89 3.12 -4.21 -7.13
N PRO A 90 3.79 -5.34 -6.90
CA PRO A 90 4.12 -6.31 -7.94
C PRO A 90 2.91 -6.73 -8.77
N SER A 91 1.75 -6.85 -8.16
CA SER A 91 0.45 -7.12 -8.82
C SER A 91 -0.13 -5.91 -9.57
N GLY A 92 0.59 -4.78 -9.66
CA GLY A 92 0.19 -3.60 -10.42
C GLY A 92 -0.81 -2.67 -9.72
N THR A 93 -1.22 -2.96 -8.49
CA THR A 93 -2.11 -2.09 -7.71
C THR A 93 -1.40 -0.79 -7.36
N VAL A 94 -2.06 0.34 -7.63
CA VAL A 94 -1.57 1.67 -7.25
C VAL A 94 -2.03 1.97 -5.83
N LEU A 95 -1.07 2.17 -4.92
CA LEU A 95 -1.33 2.38 -3.51
C LEU A 95 -0.69 3.69 -3.01
N THR A 96 -1.46 4.45 -2.25
CA THR A 96 -0.95 5.63 -1.53
C THR A 96 -1.00 5.34 -0.03
N VAL A 97 0.15 5.38 0.62
CA VAL A 97 0.24 5.23 2.07
C VAL A 97 -0.08 6.58 2.74
N PRO A 98 -1.10 6.65 3.63
CA PRO A 98 -1.43 7.88 4.32
C PRO A 98 -0.32 8.28 5.32
N ALA A 99 0.20 9.51 5.19
CA ALA A 99 1.23 10.01 6.12
C ALA A 99 0.68 10.18 7.55
N GLU A 100 -0.62 10.31 7.69
CA GLU A 100 -1.32 10.43 8.95
C GLU A 100 -1.07 9.24 9.88
N TYR A 101 -0.86 8.04 9.34
CA TYR A 101 -0.57 6.84 10.14
C TYR A 101 0.78 6.95 10.86
N TRP A 102 1.81 7.50 10.19
CA TRP A 102 3.08 7.81 10.88
C TRP A 102 2.91 8.86 11.96
N GLU A 103 2.12 9.91 11.70
CA GLU A 103 1.86 10.96 12.69
C GLU A 103 1.04 10.45 13.88
N GLU A 104 0.19 9.47 13.67
CA GLU A 104 -0.54 8.80 14.76
C GLU A 104 0.39 7.89 15.56
N LEU A 105 1.19 7.07 14.91
CA LEU A 105 2.17 6.19 15.56
C LEU A 105 3.18 6.98 16.42
N LYS A 106 3.62 8.15 15.96
CA LYS A 106 4.52 9.03 16.73
C LYS A 106 3.92 9.50 18.06
N LYS A 107 2.60 9.61 18.15
CA LYS A 107 1.88 10.05 19.35
C LYS A 107 1.59 8.93 20.34
N ARG A 108 1.68 7.67 19.91
CA ARG A 108 1.43 6.51 20.75
C ARG A 108 2.58 6.29 21.74
N ASP A 109 2.24 5.69 22.86
CA ASP A 109 3.22 5.18 23.80
C ASP A 109 4.00 4.01 23.16
N ILE A 110 5.34 4.12 23.18
CA ILE A 110 6.20 3.16 22.45
C ILE A 110 6.26 1.80 23.15
N ASP A 111 6.18 1.77 24.47
CA ASP A 111 6.19 0.52 25.25
C ASP A 111 4.88 -0.24 25.03
N GLU A 112 3.76 0.51 24.94
CA GLU A 112 2.47 -0.08 24.58
C GLU A 112 2.48 -0.62 23.14
N LEU A 113 3.02 0.11 22.18
CA LEU A 113 3.18 -0.38 20.80
C LEU A 113 3.99 -1.67 20.76
N CYS A 114 5.14 -1.73 21.47
CA CYS A 114 5.95 -2.94 21.56
C CYS A 114 5.14 -4.11 22.14
N ARG A 115 4.46 -3.89 23.26
CA ARG A 115 3.70 -4.93 23.96
C ARG A 115 2.55 -5.47 23.10
N LEU A 116 1.77 -4.59 22.48
CA LEU A 116 0.60 -4.97 21.69
C LEU A 116 1.00 -5.63 20.36
N SER A 117 2.02 -5.13 19.67
CA SER A 117 2.44 -5.64 18.37
C SER A 117 3.48 -6.75 18.42
N MET A 118 4.00 -7.09 19.60
CA MET A 118 5.16 -7.98 19.77
C MET A 118 6.43 -7.47 19.07
N ALA A 119 6.52 -6.16 18.83
CA ALA A 119 7.75 -5.52 18.35
C ALA A 119 8.75 -5.32 19.50
N SER A 120 10.03 -5.18 19.16
CA SER A 120 11.08 -4.83 20.11
C SER A 120 11.52 -3.38 19.90
N LEU A 121 11.78 -2.67 21.01
CA LEU A 121 12.28 -1.30 20.93
C LEU A 121 13.71 -1.27 20.38
N LYS A 122 13.94 -0.40 19.39
CA LYS A 122 15.27 0.03 18.95
C LYS A 122 15.41 1.53 19.22
N PRO A 123 16.21 1.91 20.23
CA PRO A 123 16.36 3.33 20.56
C PRO A 123 16.83 4.19 19.37
N PRO A 124 16.41 5.50 19.27
CA PRO A 124 15.58 6.16 20.27
C PRO A 124 14.08 5.90 20.11
N ARG A 125 13.56 5.71 18.89
CA ARG A 125 12.13 5.51 18.61
C ARG A 125 11.87 4.57 17.43
N GLY A 126 12.65 3.51 17.34
CA GLY A 126 12.44 2.47 16.33
C GLY A 126 11.70 1.26 16.90
N LEU A 127 10.88 0.61 16.09
CA LEU A 127 10.22 -0.65 16.38
C LEU A 127 10.76 -1.73 15.46
N LEU A 128 11.42 -2.74 16.03
CA LEU A 128 11.83 -3.93 15.29
C LEU A 128 10.69 -4.93 15.27
N LEU A 129 10.12 -5.15 14.09
CA LEU A 129 8.98 -6.02 13.89
C LEU A 129 9.38 -7.22 13.03
N PRO A 130 9.17 -8.45 13.49
CA PRO A 130 9.26 -9.63 12.63
C PRO A 130 8.19 -9.55 11.53
N VAL A 131 8.59 -9.68 10.28
CA VAL A 131 7.73 -9.72 9.10
C VAL A 131 8.16 -10.90 8.26
N PHE A 132 7.36 -11.95 8.21
CA PHE A 132 7.79 -13.26 7.74
C PHE A 132 9.05 -13.74 8.51
N ASN A 133 10.10 -14.11 7.78
CA ASN A 133 11.41 -14.47 8.35
C ASN A 133 12.41 -13.30 8.34
N ARG A 134 11.94 -12.05 8.19
CA ARG A 134 12.78 -10.84 8.15
C ARG A 134 12.51 -9.95 9.34
N THR A 135 13.45 -9.08 9.67
CA THR A 135 13.26 -8.02 10.67
C THR A 135 13.14 -6.68 9.99
N ILE A 136 12.00 -6.05 10.16
CA ILE A 136 11.71 -4.70 9.65
C ILE A 136 11.80 -3.71 10.80
N LEU A 137 12.52 -2.61 10.59
CA LEU A 137 12.54 -1.46 11.47
C LEU A 137 11.49 -0.45 11.00
N ALA A 138 10.50 -0.20 11.83
CA ALA A 138 9.62 0.96 11.68
C ALA A 138 10.23 2.12 12.49
N ASP A 139 10.85 3.05 11.80
CA ASP A 139 11.48 4.21 12.39
C ASP A 139 10.43 5.32 12.56
N LEU A 140 10.00 5.53 13.80
CA LEU A 140 8.98 6.53 14.13
C LEU A 140 9.49 7.97 14.06
N GLU A 141 10.80 8.22 14.05
CA GLU A 141 11.34 9.57 13.89
C GLU A 141 11.27 10.02 12.43
N THR A 142 11.77 9.19 11.55
CA THR A 142 11.81 9.49 10.10
C THR A 142 10.48 9.18 9.39
N GLY A 143 9.65 8.31 9.95
CA GLY A 143 8.43 7.83 9.31
C GLY A 143 8.76 6.96 8.08
N ALA A 144 9.63 5.97 8.25
CA ALA A 144 10.06 5.09 7.17
C ALA A 144 10.27 3.64 7.68
N LEU A 145 10.09 2.68 6.77
CA LEU A 145 10.51 1.30 7.00
C LEU A 145 11.93 1.08 6.50
N GLN A 146 12.67 0.28 7.24
CA GLN A 146 14.00 -0.19 6.85
C GLN A 146 14.10 -1.71 7.07
N GLU A 147 14.87 -2.38 6.22
CA GLU A 147 15.20 -3.80 6.35
C GLU A 147 16.70 -3.95 6.56
N GLN A 148 17.10 -4.93 7.38
CA GLN A 148 18.51 -5.22 7.58
C GLN A 148 19.03 -6.18 6.49
N ILE A 149 19.85 -5.67 5.59
CA ILE A 149 20.48 -6.45 4.51
C ILE A 149 21.99 -6.41 4.71
N ALA A 150 22.61 -7.58 4.84
CA ALA A 150 24.05 -7.72 5.08
C ALA A 150 24.56 -6.85 6.25
N GLY A 151 23.79 -6.78 7.34
CA GLY A 151 24.11 -6.00 8.54
C GLY A 151 23.89 -4.49 8.45
N ARG A 152 23.38 -3.98 7.35
CA ARG A 152 23.06 -2.56 7.14
C ARG A 152 21.58 -2.33 6.99
N TRP A 153 21.08 -1.25 7.59
CA TRP A 153 19.69 -0.83 7.42
C TRP A 153 19.52 -0.10 6.07
N GLN A 154 18.58 -0.60 5.25
CA GLN A 154 18.24 -0.05 3.96
C GLN A 154 16.76 0.29 3.92
N ALA A 155 16.42 1.41 3.27
CA ALA A 155 15.02 1.82 3.13
C ALA A 155 14.23 0.77 2.33
N VAL A 156 13.05 0.45 2.81
CA VAL A 156 12.09 -0.42 2.10
C VAL A 156 11.20 0.48 1.24
N ASP A 157 11.22 0.27 -0.07
CA ASP A 157 10.32 0.96 -1.01
C ASP A 157 9.22 0.02 -1.51
N TYR A 158 8.38 -0.41 -0.57
CA TYR A 158 7.24 -1.28 -0.86
C TYR A 158 5.99 -0.75 -0.13
N PRO A 159 5.16 0.07 -0.80
CA PRO A 159 4.04 0.79 -0.19
C PRO A 159 3.02 -0.11 0.50
N LEU A 160 2.76 -1.31 -0.03
CA LEU A 160 1.83 -2.24 0.60
C LEU A 160 2.36 -2.77 1.93
N LEU A 161 3.66 -3.10 2.00
CA LEU A 161 4.29 -3.49 3.26
C LEU A 161 4.24 -2.34 4.27
N GLU A 162 4.55 -1.12 3.82
CA GLU A 162 4.49 0.07 4.67
C GLU A 162 3.08 0.27 5.26
N LEU A 163 2.04 0.19 4.41
CA LEU A 163 0.65 0.30 4.85
C LEU A 163 0.26 -0.79 5.85
N VAL A 164 0.56 -2.05 5.53
CA VAL A 164 0.20 -3.21 6.36
C VAL A 164 0.89 -3.12 7.73
N VAL A 165 2.16 -2.76 7.77
CA VAL A 165 2.91 -2.59 9.03
C VAL A 165 2.31 -1.45 9.88
N GLN A 166 2.02 -0.30 9.29
CA GLN A 166 1.43 0.83 10.00
C GLN A 166 0.06 0.48 10.58
N VAL A 167 -0.82 -0.11 9.77
CA VAL A 167 -2.17 -0.51 10.20
C VAL A 167 -2.08 -1.54 11.32
N TYR A 168 -1.18 -2.51 11.22
CA TYR A 168 -0.96 -3.48 12.28
C TYR A 168 -0.48 -2.84 13.58
N LEU A 169 0.53 -1.97 13.52
CA LEU A 169 1.05 -1.27 14.70
C LEU A 169 0.00 -0.40 15.39
N LEU A 170 -0.91 0.22 14.61
CA LEU A 170 -1.98 1.06 15.13
C LEU A 170 -3.12 0.26 15.79
N ASN A 171 -3.38 -0.96 15.33
CA ASN A 171 -4.57 -1.72 15.71
C ASN A 171 -4.27 -3.04 16.46
N ALA A 172 -3.00 -3.43 16.58
CA ALA A 172 -2.65 -4.64 17.32
C ALA A 172 -3.22 -4.58 18.74
N ALA A 173 -3.99 -5.61 19.12
CA ALA A 173 -4.68 -5.69 20.39
C ALA A 173 -4.07 -6.75 21.31
N GLU A 174 -4.43 -6.71 22.59
CA GLU A 174 -4.09 -7.75 23.57
C GLU A 174 -5.03 -8.94 23.42
N ALA A 175 -4.90 -9.63 22.29
CA ALA A 175 -5.65 -10.83 21.99
C ALA A 175 -4.67 -11.96 21.63
N PRO A 176 -4.71 -13.10 22.34
CA PRO A 176 -3.94 -14.27 21.97
C PRO A 176 -4.50 -14.94 20.72
N LEU A 177 -3.70 -15.75 20.06
CA LEU A 177 -4.19 -16.65 19.02
C LEU A 177 -5.19 -17.64 19.64
N THR A 178 -6.29 -17.85 18.94
CA THR A 178 -7.36 -18.77 19.37
C THR A 178 -7.07 -20.23 18.99
N GLY A 179 -6.25 -20.43 17.95
CA GLY A 179 -6.06 -21.73 17.32
C GLY A 179 -7.23 -22.17 16.42
N GLU A 180 -8.31 -21.41 16.37
CA GLU A 180 -9.44 -21.67 15.49
C GLU A 180 -9.16 -21.11 14.08
N ARG A 181 -9.13 -21.99 13.09
CA ARG A 181 -8.94 -21.61 11.68
C ARG A 181 -10.27 -21.29 11.03
N VAL A 182 -10.35 -20.11 10.43
CA VAL A 182 -11.55 -19.59 9.77
C VAL A 182 -11.23 -19.09 8.36
N SER A 183 -12.21 -19.17 7.49
CA SER A 183 -12.17 -18.55 6.16
C SER A 183 -12.69 -17.10 6.21
N VAL A 184 -12.55 -16.36 5.11
CA VAL A 184 -13.17 -15.02 5.00
C VAL A 184 -14.69 -15.06 5.15
N HIS A 185 -15.33 -16.19 4.86
CA HIS A 185 -16.78 -16.34 4.97
C HIS A 185 -17.27 -16.44 6.43
N ASP A 186 -16.37 -16.78 7.34
CA ASP A 186 -16.65 -16.91 8.78
C ASP A 186 -16.33 -15.64 9.56
N LEU A 187 -15.79 -14.60 8.91
CA LEU A 187 -15.48 -13.31 9.51
C LEU A 187 -16.75 -12.44 9.60
N ARG A 188 -16.78 -11.52 10.58
CA ARG A 188 -17.93 -10.60 10.79
C ARG A 188 -18.25 -9.79 9.52
N ASP A 189 -17.22 -9.32 8.82
CA ASP A 189 -17.35 -8.52 7.60
C ASP A 189 -17.17 -9.37 6.34
N ALA A 190 -17.63 -10.62 6.33
CA ALA A 190 -17.52 -11.55 5.18
C ALA A 190 -18.03 -10.94 3.86
N HIS A 191 -19.05 -10.08 3.92
CA HIS A 191 -19.59 -9.38 2.75
C HIS A 191 -18.57 -8.46 2.04
N PHE A 192 -17.53 -7.99 2.75
CA PHE A 192 -16.47 -7.19 2.17
C PHE A 192 -15.67 -7.97 1.12
N PHE A 193 -15.45 -9.27 1.35
CA PHE A 193 -14.57 -10.11 0.51
C PHE A 193 -15.26 -10.63 -0.77
N GLN A 194 -16.01 -9.77 -1.44
CA GLN A 194 -16.73 -10.08 -2.67
C GLN A 194 -16.33 -9.14 -3.81
N GLY A 195 -16.52 -9.59 -5.04
CA GLY A 195 -16.24 -8.78 -6.23
C GLY A 195 -14.79 -8.27 -6.26
N PRO A 196 -14.57 -6.94 -6.29
CA PRO A 196 -13.22 -6.39 -6.39
C PRO A 196 -12.35 -6.64 -5.15
N HIS A 197 -12.95 -7.01 -4.03
CA HIS A 197 -12.27 -7.33 -2.78
C HIS A 197 -12.16 -8.84 -2.52
N ALA A 198 -12.54 -9.69 -3.47
CA ALA A 198 -12.24 -11.12 -3.38
C ALA A 198 -10.74 -11.34 -3.17
N LEU A 199 -10.38 -12.38 -2.39
CA LEU A 199 -8.97 -12.69 -2.14
C LEU A 199 -8.28 -13.01 -3.47
N LYS A 200 -7.12 -12.42 -3.69
CA LYS A 200 -6.37 -12.56 -4.95
C LYS A 200 -5.52 -13.84 -4.96
N THR A 201 -6.17 -14.99 -5.01
CA THR A 201 -5.52 -16.29 -5.17
C THR A 201 -5.26 -16.68 -6.63
N ALA A 202 -5.99 -16.10 -7.58
CA ALA A 202 -5.86 -16.44 -8.99
C ALA A 202 -4.42 -16.30 -9.53
N PRO A 203 -3.64 -15.22 -9.28
CA PRO A 203 -2.25 -15.14 -9.73
C PRO A 203 -1.35 -16.23 -9.13
N LEU A 204 -1.64 -16.67 -7.90
CA LEU A 204 -0.94 -17.79 -7.28
C LEU A 204 -1.29 -19.11 -7.95
N LEU A 205 -2.55 -19.33 -8.29
CA LEU A 205 -3.01 -20.52 -9.00
C LEU A 205 -2.43 -20.60 -10.42
N GLU A 206 -2.28 -19.48 -11.12
CA GLU A 206 -1.64 -19.41 -12.44
C GLU A 206 -0.19 -19.93 -12.40
N ILE A 207 0.55 -19.62 -11.34
CA ILE A 207 1.97 -19.98 -11.19
C ILE A 207 2.13 -21.34 -10.51
N PHE A 208 1.38 -21.56 -9.43
CA PHE A 208 1.60 -22.71 -8.54
C PHE A 208 0.56 -23.83 -8.68
N GLY A 209 -0.56 -23.59 -9.34
CA GLY A 209 -1.67 -24.56 -9.41
C GLY A 209 -1.30 -25.91 -10.00
N ARG A 210 -0.23 -25.98 -10.83
CA ARG A 210 0.37 -27.22 -11.35
C ARG A 210 1.85 -27.35 -10.98
N ASN A 211 2.32 -26.55 -10.02
CA ASN A 211 3.70 -26.51 -9.56
C ASN A 211 3.77 -26.46 -8.03
N PRO A 212 3.35 -27.52 -7.33
CA PRO A 212 3.35 -27.56 -5.87
C PRO A 212 4.76 -27.45 -5.26
N ASP A 213 5.80 -27.91 -5.96
CA ASP A 213 7.18 -27.76 -5.52
C ASP A 213 7.62 -26.29 -5.54
N GLY A 214 7.23 -25.54 -6.58
CA GLY A 214 7.46 -24.09 -6.64
C GLY A 214 6.78 -23.35 -5.51
N PHE A 215 5.52 -23.71 -5.18
CA PHE A 215 4.83 -23.15 -4.03
C PHE A 215 5.53 -23.48 -2.70
N THR A 216 5.97 -24.74 -2.55
CA THR A 216 6.74 -25.20 -1.39
C THR A 216 8.03 -24.39 -1.23
N ALA A 217 8.79 -24.19 -2.31
CA ALA A 217 10.03 -23.42 -2.28
C ALA A 217 9.77 -21.95 -1.89
N ALA A 218 8.77 -21.31 -2.53
CA ALA A 218 8.39 -19.92 -2.24
C ALA A 218 7.94 -19.74 -0.79
N ALA A 219 7.03 -20.59 -0.30
CA ALA A 219 6.54 -20.53 1.07
C ALA A 219 7.65 -20.77 2.11
N THR A 220 8.55 -21.75 1.84
CA THR A 220 9.70 -22.04 2.70
C THR A 220 10.67 -20.86 2.75
N SER A 221 10.92 -20.18 1.61
CA SER A 221 11.80 -19.00 1.55
C SER A 221 11.30 -17.84 2.41
N LEU A 222 9.98 -17.76 2.64
CA LEU A 222 9.33 -16.79 3.52
C LEU A 222 9.25 -17.24 4.98
N GLY A 223 9.86 -18.37 5.34
CA GLY A 223 9.80 -18.94 6.69
C GLY A 223 8.48 -19.64 6.99
N GLY A 224 7.76 -20.09 5.97
CA GLY A 224 6.50 -20.82 6.13
C GLY A 224 6.70 -22.18 6.80
N VAL A 225 5.73 -22.55 7.63
CA VAL A 225 5.67 -23.86 8.30
C VAL A 225 4.74 -24.77 7.50
N LYS A 226 5.26 -25.91 7.01
CA LYS A 226 4.48 -26.89 6.27
C LYS A 226 3.43 -27.54 7.18
N LEU A 227 2.23 -27.78 6.64
CA LEU A 227 1.12 -28.42 7.32
C LEU A 227 0.70 -29.68 6.57
N GLU A 228 0.13 -30.65 7.30
CA GLU A 228 -0.37 -31.92 6.77
C GLU A 228 -1.84 -31.80 6.33
N GLN A 229 -2.11 -30.86 5.39
CA GLN A 229 -3.45 -30.57 4.88
C GLN A 229 -3.36 -30.26 3.38
N ALA A 230 -4.40 -30.54 2.60
CA ALA A 230 -4.43 -30.38 1.13
C ALA A 230 -3.26 -31.14 0.45
N ASP A 231 -3.02 -30.90 -0.84
CA ASP A 231 -1.84 -31.44 -1.52
C ASP A 231 -0.57 -30.74 -1.04
N VAL A 232 -0.64 -29.42 -0.88
CA VAL A 232 0.40 -28.62 -0.23
C VAL A 232 -0.25 -27.55 0.65
N ALA A 233 0.22 -27.44 1.89
CA ALA A 233 -0.26 -26.44 2.82
C ALA A 233 0.89 -25.79 3.60
N PHE A 234 0.80 -24.47 3.77
CA PHE A 234 1.75 -23.70 4.54
C PHE A 234 1.06 -22.68 5.42
N MET A 235 1.55 -22.55 6.66
CA MET A 235 1.27 -21.42 7.52
C MET A 235 2.40 -20.40 7.38
N LEU A 236 2.07 -19.19 6.98
CA LEU A 236 2.96 -18.04 6.90
C LEU A 236 2.65 -17.06 8.04
N LEU A 237 3.65 -16.37 8.52
CA LEU A 237 3.51 -15.39 9.59
C LEU A 237 3.93 -14.00 9.07
N PRO A 238 3.08 -13.32 8.27
CA PRO A 238 3.42 -11.99 7.75
C PRO A 238 3.65 -10.96 8.86
N LEU A 239 2.98 -11.12 10.00
CA LEU A 239 3.10 -10.28 11.19
C LEU A 239 2.94 -11.14 12.45
N PRO A 240 3.49 -10.77 13.62
CA PRO A 240 3.61 -11.64 14.79
C PRO A 240 2.31 -12.30 15.28
N LYS A 241 1.17 -11.62 15.15
CA LYS A 241 -0.14 -12.14 15.59
C LYS A 241 -1.06 -12.51 14.43
N ILE A 242 -0.56 -12.57 13.23
CA ILE A 242 -1.37 -12.75 12.00
C ILE A 242 -0.89 -13.98 11.23
N PRO A 243 -1.11 -15.20 11.72
CA PRO A 243 -0.86 -16.40 10.93
C PRO A 243 -1.88 -16.49 9.79
N VAL A 244 -1.38 -16.77 8.59
CA VAL A 244 -2.18 -16.99 7.39
C VAL A 244 -1.82 -18.35 6.81
N VAL A 245 -2.83 -19.20 6.61
CA VAL A 245 -2.66 -20.54 6.07
C VAL A 245 -3.13 -20.58 4.63
N TYR A 246 -2.29 -21.08 3.75
CA TYR A 246 -2.61 -21.35 2.37
C TYR A 246 -2.72 -22.85 2.16
N LEU A 247 -3.86 -23.29 1.63
CA LEU A 247 -4.12 -24.67 1.24
C LEU A 247 -4.21 -24.69 -0.30
N LEU A 248 -3.32 -25.42 -0.94
CA LEU A 248 -3.28 -25.60 -2.38
C LEU A 248 -3.72 -27.02 -2.72
N TRP A 249 -4.77 -27.15 -3.54
CA TRP A 249 -5.12 -28.38 -4.24
C TRP A 249 -4.65 -28.26 -5.68
N GLN A 250 -3.82 -29.22 -6.08
CA GLN A 250 -3.22 -29.23 -7.41
C GLN A 250 -4.27 -29.54 -8.47
N GLY A 251 -4.22 -28.81 -9.59
CA GLY A 251 -5.05 -29.15 -10.74
C GLY A 251 -4.50 -30.35 -11.51
N ASP A 252 -5.39 -31.14 -12.06
CA ASP A 252 -5.11 -32.28 -12.94
C ASP A 252 -5.84 -32.13 -14.29
N GLU A 253 -6.11 -33.26 -14.98
CA GLU A 253 -6.82 -33.28 -16.27
C GLU A 253 -8.34 -33.10 -16.11
N GLU A 254 -8.90 -33.43 -14.95
CA GLU A 254 -10.34 -33.39 -14.66
C GLU A 254 -10.76 -32.19 -13.82
N PHE A 255 -9.87 -31.68 -12.93
CA PHE A 255 -10.16 -30.61 -11.99
C PHE A 255 -9.16 -29.46 -12.09
N GLU A 256 -9.69 -28.25 -12.03
CA GLU A 256 -8.85 -27.06 -11.91
C GLU A 256 -8.20 -26.97 -10.53
N ALA A 257 -7.03 -26.37 -10.46
CA ALA A 257 -6.38 -26.09 -9.18
C ALA A 257 -7.21 -25.14 -8.33
N ASP A 258 -7.22 -25.36 -7.03
CA ASP A 258 -7.90 -24.48 -6.06
C ASP A 258 -6.97 -24.07 -4.92
N MET A 259 -7.25 -22.91 -4.34
CA MET A 259 -6.49 -22.36 -3.22
C MET A 259 -7.41 -21.71 -2.19
N THR A 260 -7.36 -22.22 -0.98
CA THR A 260 -8.09 -21.65 0.16
C THR A 260 -7.12 -20.93 1.11
N VAL A 261 -7.55 -19.77 1.60
CA VAL A 261 -6.80 -18.98 2.60
C VAL A 261 -7.58 -19.01 3.92
N LEU A 262 -6.89 -19.40 5.00
CA LEU A 262 -7.46 -19.45 6.33
C LEU A 262 -6.67 -18.55 7.28
N PHE A 263 -7.33 -18.09 8.32
CA PHE A 263 -6.79 -17.21 9.36
C PHE A 263 -7.04 -17.81 10.75
N ASP A 264 -6.28 -17.37 11.75
CA ASP A 264 -6.73 -17.51 13.12
C ASP A 264 -7.88 -16.53 13.38
N ARG A 265 -8.94 -16.96 14.08
CA ARG A 265 -10.12 -16.12 14.36
C ARG A 265 -9.77 -14.82 15.07
N SER A 266 -8.67 -14.77 15.83
CA SER A 266 -8.19 -13.55 16.48
C SER A 266 -7.82 -12.42 15.52
N ILE A 267 -7.69 -12.70 14.22
CA ILE A 267 -7.31 -11.68 13.21
C ILE A 267 -8.22 -10.46 13.26
N GLU A 268 -9.52 -10.67 13.53
CA GLU A 268 -10.52 -9.59 13.64
C GLU A 268 -10.34 -8.70 14.88
N CYS A 269 -9.54 -9.12 15.86
CA CYS A 269 -9.16 -8.28 16.99
C CYS A 269 -8.05 -7.30 16.65
N HIS A 270 -7.28 -7.58 15.57
CA HIS A 270 -6.09 -6.84 15.18
C HIS A 270 -6.28 -6.05 13.90
N LEU A 271 -7.15 -6.48 13.00
CA LEU A 271 -7.26 -5.93 11.65
C LEU A 271 -8.74 -5.82 11.23
N SER A 272 -9.06 -4.72 10.54
CA SER A 272 -10.32 -4.57 9.81
C SER A 272 -10.30 -5.38 8.50
N ALA A 273 -11.46 -5.58 7.88
CA ALA A 273 -11.60 -6.41 6.68
C ALA A 273 -10.71 -5.94 5.51
N ASP A 274 -10.59 -4.63 5.29
CA ASP A 274 -9.72 -4.05 4.28
C ASP A 274 -8.23 -4.29 4.60
N ALA A 275 -7.84 -4.24 5.86
CA ALA A 275 -6.49 -4.56 6.30
C ALA A 275 -6.17 -6.06 6.16
N ILE A 276 -7.13 -6.95 6.46
CA ILE A 276 -7.02 -8.40 6.21
C ILE A 276 -6.80 -8.66 4.73
N TRP A 277 -7.60 -8.01 3.87
CA TRP A 277 -7.40 -8.08 2.42
C TRP A 277 -6.00 -7.62 2.00
N GLY A 278 -5.51 -6.52 2.58
CA GLY A 278 -4.17 -6.00 2.34
C GLY A 278 -3.06 -6.97 2.76
N VAL A 279 -3.23 -7.67 3.89
CA VAL A 279 -2.30 -8.72 4.35
C VAL A 279 -2.25 -9.88 3.36
N VAL A 280 -3.40 -10.38 2.90
CA VAL A 280 -3.42 -11.46 1.92
C VAL A 280 -2.77 -11.04 0.60
N GLN A 281 -3.01 -9.80 0.15
CA GLN A 281 -2.35 -9.25 -1.02
C GLN A 281 -0.82 -9.20 -0.82
N LEU A 282 -0.36 -8.75 0.36
CA LEU A 282 1.07 -8.73 0.70
C LEU A 282 1.69 -10.13 0.64
N VAL A 283 1.03 -11.12 1.25
CA VAL A 283 1.52 -12.51 1.24
C VAL A 283 1.57 -13.05 -0.20
N SER A 284 0.52 -12.80 -0.99
CA SER A 284 0.47 -13.23 -2.39
C SER A 284 1.60 -12.62 -3.22
N ASP A 285 1.83 -11.31 -3.09
CA ASP A 285 2.92 -10.63 -3.78
C ASP A 285 4.30 -11.18 -3.34
N MET A 286 4.49 -11.46 -2.05
CA MET A 286 5.75 -12.02 -1.54
C MET A 286 6.00 -13.44 -2.05
N LEU A 287 4.96 -14.30 -2.12
CA LEU A 287 5.07 -15.63 -2.70
C LEU A 287 5.45 -15.58 -4.19
N LEU A 288 4.82 -14.68 -4.95
CA LEU A 288 5.13 -14.48 -6.38
C LEU A 288 6.54 -13.94 -6.61
N MET A 289 7.05 -13.09 -5.72
CA MET A 289 8.41 -12.56 -5.81
C MET A 289 9.49 -13.56 -5.39
N SER A 290 9.12 -14.61 -4.67
CA SER A 290 10.02 -15.66 -4.16
C SER A 290 10.08 -16.89 -5.07
N HIS A 291 9.38 -16.85 -6.20
CA HIS A 291 9.32 -17.91 -7.21
C HIS A 291 10.46 -17.85 -8.21
#